data_e873e7c899a9e23498dac39ca7a3358f
#
_entry.id   e873e7c899a9e23498dac39ca7a3358f
#
_cell.length_a   1.000
_cell.length_b   1.000
_cell.length_c   1.000
_cell.angle_alpha   90.00
_cell.angle_beta   90.00
_cell.angle_gamma   90.00
#
_symmetry.space_group_name_H-M   'P 1'
#
loop_
_entity.id
_entity.type
_entity.pdbx_description
1 polymer ?
#
loop_
_entity_poly.entity_id
_entity_poly.type
_entity_poly.pdbx_seq_one_letter_code
_entity_poly.pdbx_strand_id
1 'polypeptide(L)'
;MYKDRFSNDIGEVDEAVKKHSEMIRADYSDKNMLTQKMMQTKGHPLQTYKRENDKILQLTAEIRDLISSGGDCGNKLKALGDISIHYAEKGDIIYPLLKSKYEIEGPNSVMWTEDDVIRAEIKKADTDEKLLAVLTKIENMANKENNILFPICAVNFSDDDWYAIYRDEKCYDDAFGIKSEIWDEAPNEKPTETKYDEKIILPTGEMSLDELRWLLNTLPMELTFVDINDKNKYFNEGEKLFKRPMMSLGRSVYSCHPPKIEAMVKAIIDDFKSGKRDKVQVYSDKNGTKMCVTYLPVRDGRGEYLGTVELCQDMAFFEENKR
;
A
#
# COMPACT_ATOMS: atom_id res chain seq x y z
N MET A 1 -7.06 -30.54 0.20
CA MET A 1 -6.68 -30.76 1.60
C MET A 1 -5.72 -29.66 2.05
N TYR A 2 -6.21 -28.36 2.02
CA TYR A 2 -5.42 -27.16 2.39
C TYR A 2 -6.31 -26.09 3.09
N LYS A 3 -7.45 -26.50 3.65
CA LYS A 3 -8.45 -25.56 4.23
C LYS A 3 -8.42 -25.40 5.76
N ASP A 4 -7.71 -26.22 6.51
CA ASP A 4 -7.91 -26.31 7.97
C ASP A 4 -6.72 -25.83 8.85
N ARG A 5 -5.68 -25.20 8.26
CA ARG A 5 -4.58 -24.66 9.07
C ARG A 5 -4.71 -23.18 9.48
N PHE A 6 -5.64 -22.44 8.90
CA PHE A 6 -5.76 -20.99 9.13
C PHE A 6 -6.86 -20.57 10.13
N SER A 7 -7.72 -21.47 10.56
CA SER A 7 -8.79 -21.13 11.51
C SER A 7 -8.36 -21.09 12.99
N ASN A 8 -7.24 -21.72 13.34
CA ASN A 8 -6.75 -21.75 14.71
C ASN A 8 -5.77 -20.59 15.02
N ASP A 9 -5.19 -19.95 14.01
CA ASP A 9 -4.20 -18.87 14.19
C ASP A 9 -4.79 -17.52 14.62
N ILE A 10 -6.07 -17.27 14.35
CA ILE A 10 -6.70 -15.95 14.66
C ILE A 10 -6.79 -15.72 16.16
N GLY A 11 -7.07 -16.75 16.95
CA GLY A 11 -7.13 -16.67 18.42
C GLY A 11 -5.77 -16.46 19.08
N GLU A 12 -4.73 -17.13 18.59
CA GLU A 12 -3.34 -16.97 19.07
C GLU A 12 -2.77 -15.61 18.71
N VAL A 13 -3.17 -15.07 17.56
CA VAL A 13 -2.77 -13.75 17.08
C VAL A 13 -3.42 -12.64 17.91
N ASP A 14 -4.72 -12.75 18.22
CA ASP A 14 -5.42 -11.81 19.12
C ASP A 14 -4.81 -11.83 20.52
N GLU A 15 -4.37 -12.99 21.01
CA GLU A 15 -3.71 -13.14 22.29
C GLU A 15 -2.28 -12.57 22.27
N ALA A 16 -1.53 -12.76 21.19
CA ALA A 16 -0.21 -12.17 20.99
C ALA A 16 -0.28 -10.64 20.86
N VAL A 17 -1.26 -10.10 20.13
CA VAL A 17 -1.51 -8.65 20.03
C VAL A 17 -1.92 -8.09 21.39
N LYS A 18 -2.79 -8.79 22.14
CA LYS A 18 -3.19 -8.39 23.49
C LYS A 18 -2.03 -8.38 24.46
N LYS A 19 -1.21 -9.44 24.45
CA LYS A 19 -0.02 -9.57 25.30
C LYS A 19 1.05 -8.53 24.95
N HIS A 20 1.25 -8.26 23.67
CA HIS A 20 2.15 -7.21 23.20
C HIS A 20 1.61 -5.82 23.58
N SER A 21 0.30 -5.58 23.45
CA SER A 21 -0.35 -4.33 23.89
C SER A 21 -0.27 -4.12 25.40
N GLU A 22 -0.31 -5.19 26.20
CA GLU A 22 -0.14 -5.12 27.66
C GLU A 22 1.32 -4.83 28.05
N MET A 23 2.30 -5.44 27.37
CA MET A 23 3.73 -5.12 27.55
C MET A 23 4.05 -3.66 27.17
N ILE A 24 3.42 -3.18 26.11
CA ILE A 24 3.54 -1.81 25.65
C ILE A 24 2.86 -0.83 26.64
N ARG A 25 1.75 -1.16 27.28
CA ARG A 25 1.04 -0.29 28.25
C ARG A 25 1.89 0.14 29.45
N ALA A 26 2.89 -0.63 29.84
CA ALA A 26 3.75 -0.32 30.99
C ALA A 26 4.76 0.82 30.72
N ASP A 27 5.03 1.18 29.46
CA ASP A 27 6.05 2.17 29.03
C ASP A 27 5.43 3.41 28.34
N TYR A 28 4.13 3.66 28.54
CA TYR A 28 3.25 4.37 27.59
C TYR A 28 3.04 5.86 27.81
N SER A 29 3.44 6.48 28.91
CA SER A 29 3.10 7.90 29.14
C SER A 29 3.75 8.82 28.10
N ASP A 30 5.03 8.60 27.82
CA ASP A 30 5.80 9.47 26.92
C ASP A 30 5.48 9.16 25.43
N LYS A 31 5.23 7.89 25.10
CA LYS A 31 4.85 7.46 23.75
C LYS A 31 3.49 8.02 23.35
N ASN A 32 2.52 8.00 24.24
CA ASN A 32 1.20 8.57 24.01
C ASN A 32 1.25 10.09 23.83
N MET A 33 2.08 10.80 24.59
CA MET A 33 2.22 12.25 24.42
C MET A 33 2.83 12.61 23.07
N LEU A 34 3.87 11.88 22.61
CA LEU A 34 4.47 12.08 21.29
C LEU A 34 3.47 11.82 20.18
N THR A 35 2.76 10.70 20.24
CA THR A 35 1.73 10.35 19.26
C THR A 35 0.63 11.40 19.19
N GLN A 36 0.12 11.85 20.35
CA GLN A 36 -0.91 12.90 20.41
C GLN A 36 -0.40 14.22 19.85
N LYS A 37 0.84 14.60 20.14
CA LYS A 37 1.46 15.78 19.55
C LYS A 37 1.48 15.69 18.02
N MET A 38 1.94 14.57 17.45
CA MET A 38 1.99 14.37 16.00
C MET A 38 0.59 14.38 15.37
N MET A 39 -0.39 13.72 15.99
CA MET A 39 -1.80 13.74 15.54
C MET A 39 -2.44 15.12 15.58
N GLN A 40 -1.95 16.04 16.41
CA GLN A 40 -2.43 17.41 16.52
C GLN A 40 -1.60 18.41 15.71
N THR A 41 -0.42 18.01 15.25
CA THR A 41 0.45 18.86 14.43
C THR A 41 -0.13 18.99 13.02
N LYS A 42 -0.42 20.23 12.64
CA LYS A 42 -1.00 20.55 11.33
C LYS A 42 -0.10 20.05 10.20
N GLY A 43 -0.68 19.27 9.29
CA GLY A 43 -0.01 18.73 8.12
C GLY A 43 0.89 17.53 8.38
N HIS A 44 1.09 17.11 9.63
CA HIS A 44 1.80 15.87 9.93
C HIS A 44 0.97 14.65 9.44
N PRO A 45 1.57 13.63 8.80
CA PRO A 45 0.83 12.47 8.28
C PRO A 45 -0.09 11.79 9.30
N LEU A 46 0.33 11.65 10.56
CA LEU A 46 -0.54 11.10 11.61
C LEU A 46 -1.79 11.96 11.89
N GLN A 47 -1.77 13.26 11.60
CA GLN A 47 -2.99 14.09 11.67
C GLN A 47 -3.99 13.68 10.60
N THR A 48 -3.52 13.45 9.38
CA THR A 48 -4.37 13.00 8.25
C THR A 48 -4.99 11.65 8.57
N TYR A 49 -4.19 10.65 8.91
CA TYR A 49 -4.69 9.30 9.29
C TYR A 49 -5.66 9.34 10.47
N LYS A 50 -5.40 10.18 11.47
CA LYS A 50 -6.31 10.34 12.62
C LYS A 50 -7.67 10.91 12.20
N ARG A 51 -7.68 11.93 11.35
CA ARG A 51 -8.91 12.54 10.83
C ARG A 51 -9.72 11.54 9.99
N GLU A 52 -9.04 10.71 9.22
CA GLU A 52 -9.65 9.62 8.45
C GLU A 52 -10.27 8.57 9.38
N ASN A 53 -9.56 8.15 10.43
CA ASN A 53 -10.10 7.24 11.43
C ASN A 53 -11.31 7.81 12.15
N ASP A 54 -11.31 9.12 12.49
CA ASP A 54 -12.47 9.78 13.09
C ASP A 54 -13.67 9.76 12.13
N LYS A 55 -13.42 9.96 10.83
CA LYS A 55 -14.46 9.87 9.81
C LYS A 55 -15.00 8.47 9.60
N ILE A 56 -14.13 7.46 9.64
CA ILE A 56 -14.51 6.04 9.63
C ILE A 56 -15.44 5.74 10.79
N LEU A 57 -15.05 6.10 12.02
CA LEU A 57 -15.87 5.86 13.22
C LEU A 57 -17.20 6.62 13.18
N GLN A 58 -17.20 7.84 12.64
CA GLN A 58 -18.45 8.59 12.42
C GLN A 58 -19.37 7.86 11.45
N LEU A 59 -18.86 7.43 10.28
CA LEU A 59 -19.66 6.75 9.26
C LEU A 59 -20.19 5.40 9.76
N THR A 60 -19.41 4.63 10.49
CA THR A 60 -19.87 3.36 11.05
C THR A 60 -21.00 3.57 12.06
N ALA A 61 -20.91 4.58 12.92
CA ALA A 61 -21.99 4.93 13.86
C ALA A 61 -23.26 5.34 13.12
N GLU A 62 -23.16 6.24 12.14
CA GLU A 62 -24.30 6.68 11.33
C GLU A 62 -24.98 5.52 10.58
N ILE A 63 -24.21 4.57 10.04
CA ILE A 63 -24.75 3.38 9.37
C ILE A 63 -25.48 2.48 10.37
N ARG A 64 -24.94 2.27 11.57
CA ARG A 64 -25.60 1.48 12.62
C ARG A 64 -26.94 2.08 13.04
N ASP A 65 -26.99 3.41 13.19
CA ASP A 65 -28.22 4.14 13.55
C ASP A 65 -29.27 3.99 12.44
N LEU A 66 -28.86 4.09 11.17
CA LEU A 66 -29.77 3.88 10.04
C LEU A 66 -30.31 2.45 9.98
N ILE A 67 -29.46 1.43 10.14
CA ILE A 67 -29.90 0.03 10.19
C ILE A 67 -30.90 -0.17 11.33
N SER A 68 -30.60 0.33 12.53
CA SER A 68 -31.47 0.16 13.71
C SER A 68 -32.83 0.83 13.55
N SER A 69 -32.92 1.93 12.78
CA SER A 69 -34.16 2.64 12.48
C SER A 69 -34.88 2.15 11.22
N GLY A 70 -34.33 1.17 10.51
CA GLY A 70 -34.86 0.69 9.22
C GLY A 70 -34.70 1.69 8.07
N GLY A 71 -33.71 2.61 8.19
CA GLY A 71 -33.40 3.63 7.19
C GLY A 71 -32.47 3.10 6.08
N ASP A 72 -32.41 3.83 4.97
CA ASP A 72 -31.48 3.51 3.87
C ASP A 72 -30.06 4.01 4.19
N CYS A 73 -29.10 3.08 4.24
CA CYS A 73 -27.70 3.38 4.50
C CYS A 73 -26.82 3.44 3.22
N GLY A 74 -27.40 3.30 2.02
CA GLY A 74 -26.65 3.14 0.76
C GLY A 74 -25.66 4.27 0.48
N ASN A 75 -26.04 5.54 0.71
CA ASN A 75 -25.14 6.69 0.52
C ASN A 75 -23.97 6.68 1.52
N LYS A 76 -24.22 6.25 2.77
CA LYS A 76 -23.16 6.18 3.80
C LYS A 76 -22.20 5.02 3.53
N LEU A 77 -22.72 3.89 3.06
CA LEU A 77 -21.90 2.75 2.62
C LEU A 77 -21.02 3.09 1.44
N LYS A 78 -21.56 3.86 0.47
CA LYS A 78 -20.75 4.35 -0.64
C LYS A 78 -19.60 5.26 -0.15
N ALA A 79 -19.90 6.18 0.77
CA ALA A 79 -18.86 7.04 1.38
C ALA A 79 -17.85 6.22 2.20
N LEU A 80 -18.28 5.18 2.93
CA LEU A 80 -17.39 4.29 3.65
C LEU A 80 -16.45 3.50 2.72
N GLY A 81 -16.78 3.37 1.43
CA GLY A 81 -15.93 2.73 0.42
C GLY A 81 -14.53 3.35 0.28
N ASP A 82 -14.37 4.64 0.62
CA ASP A 82 -13.08 5.34 0.63
C ASP A 82 -12.07 4.77 1.66
N ILE A 83 -12.54 3.91 2.58
CA ILE A 83 -11.66 3.13 3.48
C ILE A 83 -10.61 2.32 2.70
N SER A 84 -10.91 1.97 1.44
CA SER A 84 -9.96 1.29 0.56
C SER A 84 -8.75 2.15 0.20
N ILE A 85 -8.88 3.48 0.17
CA ILE A 85 -7.77 4.41 -0.05
C ILE A 85 -6.91 4.45 1.20
N HIS A 86 -7.50 4.67 2.37
CA HIS A 86 -6.82 4.67 3.67
C HIS A 86 -6.03 3.37 3.90
N TYR A 87 -6.62 2.20 3.61
CA TYR A 87 -5.94 0.91 3.74
C TYR A 87 -4.85 0.69 2.68
N ALA A 88 -5.01 1.28 1.47
CA ALA A 88 -3.96 1.22 0.46
C ALA A 88 -2.73 2.03 0.88
N GLU A 89 -2.90 3.24 1.40
CA GLU A 89 -1.80 4.05 1.92
C GLU A 89 -1.02 3.33 3.01
N LYS A 90 -1.70 2.77 4.01
CA LYS A 90 -1.04 1.97 5.05
C LYS A 90 -0.27 0.79 4.45
N GLY A 91 -0.92 0.07 3.52
CA GLY A 91 -0.36 -1.10 2.85
C GLY A 91 0.88 -0.81 2.02
N ASP A 92 0.92 0.33 1.36
CA ASP A 92 2.01 0.69 0.45
C ASP A 92 3.12 1.50 1.15
N ILE A 93 2.80 2.23 2.22
CA ILE A 93 3.70 3.17 2.90
C ILE A 93 4.10 2.67 4.30
N ILE A 94 3.13 2.54 5.22
CA ILE A 94 3.40 2.32 6.65
C ILE A 94 3.89 0.91 6.92
N TYR A 95 3.15 -0.10 6.47
CA TYR A 95 3.49 -1.49 6.76
C TYR A 95 4.82 -1.93 6.15
N PRO A 96 5.15 -1.60 4.87
CA PRO A 96 6.45 -1.90 4.32
C PRO A 96 7.60 -1.21 5.04
N LEU A 97 7.40 0.02 5.53
CA LEU A 97 8.43 0.76 6.26
C LEU A 97 8.72 0.10 7.62
N LEU A 98 7.68 -0.22 8.38
CA LEU A 98 7.82 -0.95 9.65
C LEU A 98 8.53 -2.28 9.48
N LYS A 99 8.17 -3.03 8.44
CA LYS A 99 8.75 -4.35 8.14
C LYS A 99 10.21 -4.25 7.69
N SER A 100 10.51 -3.38 6.70
CA SER A 100 11.80 -3.39 6.02
C SER A 100 12.91 -2.62 6.73
N LYS A 101 12.57 -1.55 7.43
CA LYS A 101 13.56 -0.68 8.10
C LYS A 101 13.63 -0.93 9.60
N TYR A 102 12.48 -1.24 10.22
CA TYR A 102 12.37 -1.35 11.67
C TYR A 102 12.21 -2.79 12.15
N GLU A 103 12.09 -3.76 11.22
CA GLU A 103 11.96 -5.20 11.52
C GLU A 103 10.76 -5.52 12.45
N ILE A 104 9.71 -4.69 12.37
CA ILE A 104 8.48 -4.84 13.15
C ILE A 104 7.46 -5.58 12.29
N GLU A 105 7.36 -6.90 12.47
CA GLU A 105 6.50 -7.76 11.64
C GLU A 105 5.18 -8.16 12.31
N GLY A 106 5.18 -8.47 13.61
CA GLY A 106 4.05 -9.09 14.29
C GLY A 106 2.72 -8.34 14.14
N PRO A 107 2.53 -7.19 14.82
CA PRO A 107 1.28 -6.42 14.73
C PRO A 107 0.98 -5.95 13.30
N ASN A 108 2.03 -5.63 12.55
CA ASN A 108 1.98 -5.14 11.19
C ASN A 108 1.34 -6.14 10.20
N SER A 109 1.83 -7.39 10.20
CA SER A 109 1.33 -8.43 9.29
C SER A 109 -0.14 -8.80 9.57
N VAL A 110 -0.53 -8.76 10.85
CA VAL A 110 -1.91 -9.02 11.28
C VAL A 110 -2.85 -7.94 10.77
N MET A 111 -2.52 -6.68 11.05
CA MET A 111 -3.35 -5.55 10.66
C MET A 111 -3.47 -5.45 9.12
N TRP A 112 -2.39 -5.69 8.40
CA TRP A 112 -2.42 -5.72 6.92
C TRP A 112 -3.35 -6.80 6.39
N THR A 113 -3.30 -8.00 7.00
CA THR A 113 -4.20 -9.10 6.62
C THR A 113 -5.66 -8.77 6.94
N GLU A 114 -5.93 -8.14 8.09
CA GLU A 114 -7.29 -7.69 8.45
C GLU A 114 -7.82 -6.62 7.52
N ASP A 115 -7.00 -5.66 7.07
CA ASP A 115 -7.39 -4.66 6.07
C ASP A 115 -7.91 -5.32 4.78
N ASP A 116 -7.23 -6.37 4.31
CA ASP A 116 -7.66 -7.14 3.14
C ASP A 116 -8.97 -7.89 3.38
N VAL A 117 -9.13 -8.48 4.56
CA VAL A 117 -10.37 -9.17 4.96
C VAL A 117 -11.53 -8.18 5.01
N ILE A 118 -11.36 -7.03 5.65
CA ILE A 118 -12.39 -5.99 5.75
C ILE A 118 -12.82 -5.53 4.36
N ARG A 119 -11.87 -5.20 3.48
CA ARG A 119 -12.17 -4.80 2.08
C ARG A 119 -12.98 -5.85 1.32
N ALA A 120 -12.68 -7.12 1.54
CA ALA A 120 -13.39 -8.22 0.89
C ALA A 120 -14.80 -8.44 1.48
N GLU A 121 -14.96 -8.26 2.79
CA GLU A 121 -16.24 -8.45 3.48
C GLU A 121 -17.23 -7.31 3.22
N ILE A 122 -16.77 -6.06 3.16
CA ILE A 122 -17.61 -4.91 2.77
C ILE A 122 -18.31 -5.18 1.42
N LYS A 123 -17.57 -5.69 0.44
CA LYS A 123 -18.11 -6.00 -0.90
C LYS A 123 -19.13 -7.15 -0.90
N LYS A 124 -19.15 -7.98 0.15
CA LYS A 124 -20.01 -9.18 0.27
C LYS A 124 -21.11 -9.03 1.30
N ALA A 125 -21.19 -7.89 1.98
CA ALA A 125 -22.19 -7.63 3.00
C ALA A 125 -23.55 -7.32 2.34
N ASP A 126 -24.33 -8.36 2.10
CA ASP A 126 -25.66 -8.33 1.47
C ASP A 126 -26.83 -8.41 2.46
N THR A 127 -26.54 -8.49 3.77
CA THR A 127 -27.51 -8.48 4.86
C THR A 127 -27.05 -7.54 5.98
N ASP A 128 -28.03 -7.01 6.76
CA ASP A 128 -27.74 -6.15 7.91
C ASP A 128 -26.82 -6.83 8.93
N GLU A 129 -27.01 -8.15 9.15
CA GLU A 129 -26.18 -8.92 10.08
C GLU A 129 -24.70 -8.94 9.63
N LYS A 130 -24.44 -9.24 8.35
CA LYS A 130 -23.09 -9.23 7.78
C LYS A 130 -22.51 -7.82 7.79
N LEU A 131 -23.33 -6.83 7.50
CA LEU A 131 -22.92 -5.44 7.53
C LEU A 131 -22.51 -5.00 8.93
N LEU A 132 -23.33 -5.30 9.95
CA LEU A 132 -23.02 -5.00 11.35
C LEU A 132 -21.73 -5.70 11.83
N ALA A 133 -21.50 -6.94 11.36
CA ALA A 133 -20.29 -7.68 11.68
C ALA A 133 -19.04 -7.00 11.08
N VAL A 134 -19.08 -6.59 9.81
CA VAL A 134 -17.94 -5.91 9.19
C VAL A 134 -17.71 -4.51 9.76
N LEU A 135 -18.78 -3.75 10.10
CA LEU A 135 -18.64 -2.47 10.78
C LEU A 135 -17.89 -2.62 12.11
N THR A 136 -18.16 -3.68 12.87
CA THR A 136 -17.41 -3.96 14.11
C THR A 136 -15.90 -4.19 13.86
N LYS A 137 -15.56 -4.89 12.77
CA LYS A 137 -14.15 -5.08 12.40
C LYS A 137 -13.49 -3.76 12.02
N ILE A 138 -14.18 -2.90 11.27
CA ILE A 138 -13.71 -1.58 10.87
C ILE A 138 -13.43 -0.71 12.11
N GLU A 139 -14.39 -0.65 13.05
CA GLU A 139 -14.24 0.10 14.30
C GLU A 139 -13.05 -0.41 15.13
N ASN A 140 -12.89 -1.73 15.23
CA ASN A 140 -11.75 -2.35 15.90
C ASN A 140 -10.43 -2.01 15.21
N MET A 141 -10.41 -1.99 13.87
CA MET A 141 -9.21 -1.61 13.12
C MET A 141 -8.82 -0.16 13.37
N ALA A 142 -9.75 0.79 13.24
CA ALA A 142 -9.49 2.21 13.55
C ALA A 142 -8.97 2.41 14.98
N ASN A 143 -9.50 1.65 15.95
CA ASN A 143 -9.02 1.67 17.32
C ASN A 143 -7.61 1.05 17.47
N LYS A 144 -7.30 -0.05 16.76
CA LYS A 144 -5.94 -0.63 16.72
C LYS A 144 -4.94 0.36 16.12
N GLU A 145 -5.31 1.06 15.06
CA GLU A 145 -4.47 2.08 14.43
C GLU A 145 -4.16 3.21 15.41
N ASN A 146 -5.19 3.81 16.00
CA ASN A 146 -5.03 4.93 16.93
C ASN A 146 -4.22 4.56 18.17
N ASN A 147 -4.36 3.33 18.68
CA ASN A 147 -3.80 2.94 19.97
C ASN A 147 -2.59 2.01 19.90
N ILE A 148 -2.29 1.43 18.74
CA ILE A 148 -1.18 0.50 18.56
C ILE A 148 -0.27 0.93 17.42
N LEU A 149 -0.81 1.04 16.19
CA LEU A 149 -0.02 1.30 14.99
C LEU A 149 0.63 2.69 15.04
N PHE A 150 -0.16 3.73 15.25
CA PHE A 150 0.34 5.11 15.25
C PHE A 150 1.35 5.38 16.39
N PRO A 151 1.15 4.87 17.62
CA PRO A 151 2.20 4.93 18.66
C PRO A 151 3.49 4.20 18.27
N ILE A 152 3.40 3.04 17.62
CA ILE A 152 4.59 2.34 17.11
C ILE A 152 5.32 3.19 16.06
N CYS A 153 4.58 3.77 15.12
CA CYS A 153 5.16 4.65 14.10
C CYS A 153 5.80 5.90 14.75
N ALA A 154 5.10 6.56 15.66
CA ALA A 154 5.55 7.78 16.31
C ALA A 154 6.89 7.64 17.05
N VAL A 155 7.16 6.48 17.64
CA VAL A 155 8.41 6.26 18.41
C VAL A 155 9.54 5.68 17.56
N ASN A 156 9.23 5.05 16.43
CA ASN A 156 10.25 4.38 15.63
C ASN A 156 10.66 5.20 14.39
N PHE A 157 9.73 5.91 13.75
CA PHE A 157 10.03 6.62 12.51
C PHE A 157 10.87 7.88 12.78
N SER A 158 11.89 8.06 11.95
CA SER A 158 12.70 9.27 11.95
C SER A 158 11.95 10.43 11.26
N ASP A 159 12.43 11.67 11.46
CA ASP A 159 11.88 12.83 10.75
C ASP A 159 11.95 12.66 9.23
N ASP A 160 13.04 12.07 8.70
CA ASP A 160 13.17 11.77 7.27
C ASP A 160 12.11 10.77 6.77
N ASP A 161 11.73 9.79 7.60
CA ASP A 161 10.64 8.88 7.25
C ASP A 161 9.30 9.62 7.18
N TRP A 162 9.04 10.49 8.15
CA TRP A 162 7.83 11.28 8.18
C TRP A 162 7.75 12.25 6.99
N TYR A 163 8.87 12.86 6.59
CA TYR A 163 8.92 13.70 5.40
C TYR A 163 8.69 12.88 4.13
N ALA A 164 9.24 11.67 4.05
CA ALA A 164 9.00 10.77 2.93
C ALA A 164 7.53 10.32 2.85
N ILE A 165 6.90 10.01 4.00
CA ILE A 165 5.48 9.67 4.09
C ILE A 165 4.63 10.86 3.63
N TYR A 166 4.88 12.07 4.17
CA TYR A 166 4.18 13.30 3.79
C TYR A 166 4.25 13.61 2.29
N ARG A 167 5.40 13.33 1.66
CA ARG A 167 5.56 13.47 0.22
C ARG A 167 4.74 12.44 -0.54
N ASP A 168 4.83 11.17 -0.13
CA ASP A 168 4.31 10.03 -0.87
C ASP A 168 2.79 9.85 -0.68
N GLU A 169 2.19 10.29 0.46
CA GLU A 169 0.74 10.31 0.66
C GLU A 169 0.01 11.15 -0.40
N LYS A 170 0.65 12.18 -0.95
CA LYS A 170 0.09 13.03 -2.01
C LYS A 170 -0.11 12.31 -3.35
N CYS A 171 0.42 11.09 -3.50
CA CYS A 171 0.18 10.24 -4.66
C CYS A 171 -1.18 9.53 -4.61
N TYR A 172 -1.87 9.58 -3.46
CA TYR A 172 -3.18 8.97 -3.25
C TYR A 172 -4.30 9.98 -3.41
N ASP A 173 -5.51 9.48 -3.66
CA ASP A 173 -6.70 10.30 -3.63
C ASP A 173 -7.08 10.63 -2.19
N ASP A 174 -7.77 11.75 -1.97
CA ASP A 174 -8.19 12.17 -0.63
C ASP A 174 -9.23 11.20 -0.06
N ALA A 175 -8.87 10.33 0.88
CA ALA A 175 -9.82 9.43 1.54
C ALA A 175 -10.89 10.24 2.28
N PHE A 176 -12.16 9.92 2.05
CA PHE A 176 -13.31 10.65 2.64
C PHE A 176 -13.36 12.15 2.33
N GLY A 177 -12.63 12.61 1.29
CA GLY A 177 -12.46 14.02 0.97
C GLY A 177 -11.58 14.78 1.97
N ILE A 178 -10.83 14.07 2.81
CA ILE A 178 -9.90 14.64 3.79
C ILE A 178 -8.56 14.90 3.10
N LYS A 179 -8.27 16.19 2.89
CA LYS A 179 -6.99 16.61 2.32
C LYS A 179 -5.89 16.64 3.36
N SER A 180 -4.71 16.17 2.96
CA SER A 180 -3.48 16.43 3.68
C SER A 180 -3.24 17.96 3.75
N GLU A 181 -2.96 18.48 4.92
CA GLU A 181 -2.69 19.89 5.12
C GLU A 181 -1.21 20.19 4.86
N ILE A 182 -0.87 21.48 4.70
CA ILE A 182 0.53 21.88 4.57
C ILE A 182 1.22 21.66 5.91
N TRP A 183 2.30 20.90 5.88
CA TRP A 183 3.16 20.69 7.03
C TRP A 183 4.36 21.65 6.93
N ASP A 184 4.33 22.69 7.76
CA ASP A 184 5.30 23.79 7.70
C ASP A 184 6.74 23.33 8.06
N GLU A 185 6.89 22.24 8.82
CA GLU A 185 8.17 21.68 9.22
C GLU A 185 8.79 20.79 8.12
N ALA A 186 7.98 20.33 7.15
CA ALA A 186 8.48 19.49 6.07
C ALA A 186 9.35 20.30 5.09
N PRO A 187 10.46 19.72 4.62
CA PRO A 187 11.30 20.36 3.62
C PRO A 187 10.53 20.73 2.36
N ASN A 188 10.68 21.96 1.87
CA ASN A 188 10.17 22.36 0.58
C ASN A 188 11.01 21.71 -0.53
N GLU A 189 10.66 20.48 -0.89
CA GLU A 189 11.25 19.82 -2.06
C GLU A 189 10.71 20.49 -3.33
N LYS A 190 11.49 21.39 -3.92
CA LYS A 190 11.26 21.80 -5.29
C LYS A 190 11.62 20.62 -6.19
N PRO A 191 10.78 20.25 -7.17
CA PRO A 191 11.21 19.32 -8.20
C PRO A 191 12.50 19.85 -8.82
N THR A 192 13.59 19.18 -8.59
CA THR A 192 14.84 19.52 -9.26
C THR A 192 14.68 19.01 -10.69
N GLU A 193 14.44 19.90 -11.65
CA GLU A 193 14.59 19.60 -13.07
C GLU A 193 16.07 19.31 -13.32
N THR A 194 16.48 18.10 -13.04
CA THR A 194 17.82 17.65 -13.38
C THR A 194 17.81 17.32 -14.87
N LYS A 195 18.42 18.17 -15.70
CA LYS A 195 18.69 17.83 -17.10
C LYS A 195 19.82 16.80 -17.11
N TYR A 196 19.54 15.65 -17.66
CA TYR A 196 20.53 14.59 -17.84
C TYR A 196 21.05 14.63 -19.28
N ASP A 197 22.13 15.38 -19.51
CA ASP A 197 22.79 15.50 -20.83
C ASP A 197 23.68 14.29 -21.18
N GLU A 198 23.83 13.33 -20.27
CA GLU A 198 24.61 12.12 -20.53
C GLU A 198 23.98 11.26 -21.62
N LYS A 199 24.79 10.90 -22.62
CA LYS A 199 24.38 10.03 -23.71
C LYS A 199 24.60 8.57 -23.37
N ILE A 200 23.60 7.76 -23.68
CA ILE A 200 23.68 6.30 -23.67
C ILE A 200 23.86 5.83 -25.09
N ILE A 201 24.94 5.09 -25.34
CA ILE A 201 25.19 4.46 -26.63
C ILE A 201 24.73 3.01 -26.56
N LEU A 202 23.78 2.66 -27.40
CA LEU A 202 23.24 1.31 -27.53
C LEU A 202 23.70 0.73 -28.89
N PRO A 203 23.68 -0.60 -29.07
CA PRO A 203 24.06 -1.23 -30.36
C PRO A 203 23.25 -0.73 -31.56
N THR A 204 22.05 -0.23 -31.35
CA THR A 204 21.10 0.19 -32.38
C THR A 204 20.88 1.70 -32.48
N GLY A 205 21.62 2.49 -31.68
CA GLY A 205 21.49 3.95 -31.69
C GLY A 205 21.95 4.60 -30.41
N GLU A 206 21.76 5.90 -30.30
CA GLU A 206 22.10 6.67 -29.11
C GLU A 206 20.89 7.49 -28.63
N MET A 207 20.81 7.75 -27.33
CA MET A 207 19.86 8.69 -26.75
C MET A 207 20.43 9.29 -25.47
N SER A 208 19.95 10.46 -25.08
CA SER A 208 20.24 11.01 -23.76
C SER A 208 19.47 10.28 -22.66
N LEU A 209 19.89 10.41 -21.42
CA LEU A 209 19.13 9.91 -20.27
C LEU A 209 17.73 10.54 -20.19
N ASP A 210 17.63 11.82 -20.59
CA ASP A 210 16.33 12.53 -20.60
C ASP A 210 15.39 11.97 -21.67
N GLU A 211 15.90 11.69 -22.88
CA GLU A 211 15.10 11.00 -23.91
C GLU A 211 14.67 9.61 -23.48
N LEU A 212 15.55 8.83 -22.82
CA LEU A 212 15.18 7.51 -22.29
C LEU A 212 14.10 7.62 -21.20
N ARG A 213 14.24 8.59 -20.28
CA ARG A 213 13.25 8.84 -19.22
C ARG A 213 11.87 9.10 -19.82
N TRP A 214 11.80 10.05 -20.75
CA TRP A 214 10.51 10.42 -21.37
C TRP A 214 9.96 9.34 -22.29
N LEU A 215 10.82 8.57 -22.97
CA LEU A 215 10.40 7.40 -23.72
C LEU A 215 9.71 6.38 -22.81
N LEU A 216 10.32 6.04 -21.66
CA LEU A 216 9.73 5.10 -20.69
C LEU A 216 8.42 5.63 -20.10
N ASN A 217 8.32 6.94 -19.87
CA ASN A 217 7.11 7.58 -19.34
C ASN A 217 5.98 7.68 -20.40
N THR A 218 6.31 7.62 -21.68
CA THR A 218 5.33 7.67 -22.79
C THR A 218 4.70 6.30 -23.06
N LEU A 219 5.27 5.21 -22.54
CA LEU A 219 4.71 3.88 -22.72
C LEU A 219 3.32 3.79 -22.06
N PRO A 220 2.28 3.28 -22.77
CA PRO A 220 0.93 3.15 -22.22
C PRO A 220 0.83 1.96 -21.26
N MET A 221 1.74 1.88 -20.32
CA MET A 221 1.82 0.83 -19.28
C MET A 221 2.64 1.30 -18.09
N GLU A 222 2.33 0.75 -16.93
CA GLU A 222 3.18 0.90 -15.77
C GLU A 222 4.33 -0.10 -15.85
N LEU A 223 5.55 0.37 -15.60
CA LEU A 223 6.74 -0.44 -15.61
C LEU A 223 7.41 -0.35 -14.25
N THR A 224 7.72 -1.50 -13.65
CA THR A 224 8.54 -1.60 -12.44
C THR A 224 9.69 -2.57 -12.71
N PHE A 225 10.91 -2.19 -12.36
CA PHE A 225 12.09 -3.05 -12.44
C PHE A 225 12.59 -3.39 -11.05
N VAL A 226 12.67 -4.69 -10.78
CA VAL A 226 13.26 -5.30 -9.59
C VAL A 226 14.61 -5.88 -9.96
N ASP A 227 15.67 -5.49 -9.25
CA ASP A 227 17.04 -5.91 -9.57
C ASP A 227 17.33 -7.37 -9.15
N ILE A 228 18.54 -7.84 -9.46
CA ILE A 228 19.03 -9.19 -9.13
C ILE A 228 19.02 -9.50 -7.62
N ASN A 229 19.05 -8.45 -6.77
CA ASN A 229 18.99 -8.54 -5.31
C ASN A 229 17.56 -8.43 -4.76
N ASP A 230 16.55 -8.57 -5.63
CA ASP A 230 15.13 -8.49 -5.31
C ASP A 230 14.69 -7.13 -4.72
N LYS A 231 15.38 -6.04 -5.13
CA LYS A 231 15.05 -4.69 -4.70
C LYS A 231 14.36 -3.91 -5.81
N ASN A 232 13.33 -3.16 -5.45
CA ASN A 232 12.70 -2.21 -6.36
C ASN A 232 13.72 -1.17 -6.80
N LYS A 233 14.08 -1.17 -8.06
CA LYS A 233 15.15 -0.34 -8.61
C LYS A 233 14.63 0.87 -9.37
N TYR A 234 13.53 0.70 -10.09
CA TYR A 234 12.98 1.73 -10.96
C TYR A 234 11.49 1.48 -11.20
N PHE A 235 10.75 2.54 -11.37
CA PHE A 235 9.44 2.54 -12.03
C PHE A 235 9.27 3.81 -12.86
N ASN A 236 8.54 3.72 -13.99
CA ASN A 236 8.24 4.89 -14.81
C ASN A 236 7.26 5.82 -14.08
N GLU A 237 7.26 7.10 -14.48
CA GLU A 237 6.39 8.13 -13.90
C GLU A 237 4.97 8.09 -14.52
N GLY A 238 4.07 8.96 -14.05
CA GLY A 238 2.70 9.11 -14.56
C GLY A 238 1.64 8.49 -13.66
N GLU A 239 0.39 8.59 -14.11
CA GLU A 239 -0.74 7.98 -13.40
C GLU A 239 -0.60 6.47 -13.33
N LYS A 240 -0.99 5.89 -12.20
CA LYS A 240 -0.79 4.48 -11.94
C LYS A 240 -2.05 3.83 -11.35
N LEU A 241 -2.38 2.65 -11.87
CA LEU A 241 -3.38 1.75 -11.32
C LEU A 241 -2.92 1.19 -9.97
N PHE A 242 -1.61 0.87 -9.88
CA PHE A 242 -0.95 0.56 -8.62
C PHE A 242 -0.06 1.73 -8.22
N LYS A 243 -0.41 2.40 -7.12
CA LYS A 243 0.42 3.48 -6.61
C LYS A 243 1.82 2.98 -6.28
N ARG A 244 2.82 3.80 -6.55
CA ARG A 244 4.24 3.47 -6.35
C ARG A 244 4.89 4.60 -5.54
N PRO A 245 4.82 4.55 -4.20
CA PRO A 245 5.48 5.54 -3.38
C PRO A 245 6.99 5.53 -3.62
N MET A 246 7.60 6.70 -3.69
CA MET A 246 9.05 6.85 -3.93
C MET A 246 9.88 6.11 -2.88
N MET A 247 9.37 6.05 -1.65
CA MET A 247 10.00 5.33 -0.56
C MET A 247 10.01 3.80 -0.74
N SER A 248 9.36 3.25 -1.78
CA SER A 248 9.48 1.84 -2.15
C SER A 248 10.79 1.52 -2.87
N LEU A 249 11.48 2.51 -3.44
CA LEU A 249 12.75 2.33 -4.11
C LEU A 249 13.85 1.87 -3.14
N GLY A 250 14.67 0.92 -3.58
CA GLY A 250 15.72 0.30 -2.78
C GLY A 250 15.24 -0.71 -1.74
N ARG A 251 13.93 -0.83 -1.51
CA ARG A 251 13.35 -1.85 -0.62
C ARG A 251 13.25 -3.20 -1.31
N SER A 252 13.25 -4.26 -0.48
CA SER A 252 12.93 -5.60 -0.95
C SER A 252 11.52 -5.63 -1.53
N VAL A 253 11.35 -6.19 -2.72
CA VAL A 253 10.05 -6.39 -3.36
C VAL A 253 9.08 -7.17 -2.47
N TYR A 254 9.59 -8.08 -1.65
CA TYR A 254 8.79 -8.87 -0.72
C TYR A 254 8.14 -8.03 0.36
N SER A 255 8.82 -6.96 0.83
CA SER A 255 8.30 -6.07 1.85
C SER A 255 7.14 -5.19 1.37
N CYS A 256 6.99 -5.03 0.05
CA CYS A 256 5.93 -4.24 -0.57
C CYS A 256 4.63 -5.03 -0.80
N HIS A 257 4.57 -6.28 -0.35
CA HIS A 257 3.42 -7.15 -0.56
C HIS A 257 2.86 -7.66 0.78
N PRO A 258 1.52 -7.80 0.88
CA PRO A 258 0.90 -8.43 2.03
C PRO A 258 1.44 -9.85 2.24
N PRO A 259 1.50 -10.35 3.47
CA PRO A 259 2.06 -11.68 3.79
C PRO A 259 1.49 -12.81 2.95
N LYS A 260 0.20 -12.74 2.61
CA LYS A 260 -0.50 -13.72 1.78
C LYS A 260 0.07 -13.83 0.36
N ILE A 261 0.57 -12.72 -0.20
CA ILE A 261 1.03 -12.62 -1.60
C ILE A 261 2.55 -12.80 -1.68
N GLU A 262 3.28 -12.48 -0.62
CA GLU A 262 4.74 -12.54 -0.55
C GLU A 262 5.31 -13.90 -1.03
N ALA A 263 4.74 -15.00 -0.54
CA ALA A 263 5.18 -16.35 -0.93
C ALA A 263 5.03 -16.61 -2.44
N MET A 264 3.97 -16.08 -3.06
CA MET A 264 3.73 -16.19 -4.50
C MET A 264 4.74 -15.34 -5.28
N VAL A 265 5.01 -14.12 -4.86
CA VAL A 265 6.00 -13.23 -5.49
C VAL A 265 7.39 -13.87 -5.42
N LYS A 266 7.75 -14.44 -4.26
CA LYS A 266 9.01 -15.15 -4.08
C LYS A 266 9.11 -16.35 -5.04
N ALA A 267 8.08 -17.15 -5.15
CA ALA A 267 8.07 -18.31 -6.06
C ALA A 267 8.23 -17.89 -7.55
N ILE A 268 7.63 -16.78 -7.96
CA ILE A 268 7.79 -16.24 -9.33
C ILE A 268 9.24 -15.84 -9.59
N ILE A 269 9.85 -15.10 -8.67
CA ILE A 269 11.24 -14.64 -8.82
C ILE A 269 12.21 -15.81 -8.78
N ASP A 270 12.03 -16.78 -7.88
CA ASP A 270 12.86 -18.00 -7.81
C ASP A 270 12.77 -18.82 -9.10
N ASP A 271 11.57 -18.95 -9.69
CA ASP A 271 11.37 -19.61 -10.98
C ASP A 271 12.06 -18.86 -12.13
N PHE A 272 12.08 -17.53 -12.11
CA PHE A 272 12.81 -16.72 -13.09
C PHE A 272 14.32 -16.83 -12.92
N LYS A 273 14.84 -16.77 -11.70
CA LYS A 273 16.28 -16.94 -11.39
C LYS A 273 16.78 -18.31 -11.85
N SER A 274 16.00 -19.35 -11.64
CA SER A 274 16.35 -20.72 -12.03
C SER A 274 16.10 -21.04 -13.50
N GLY A 275 15.51 -20.14 -14.29
CA GLY A 275 15.16 -20.39 -15.70
C GLY A 275 13.99 -21.35 -15.89
N LYS A 276 13.22 -21.64 -14.86
CA LYS A 276 12.06 -22.54 -14.93
C LYS A 276 10.87 -21.91 -15.63
N ARG A 277 10.75 -20.57 -15.59
CA ARG A 277 9.73 -19.78 -16.27
C ARG A 277 10.36 -18.58 -16.95
N ASP A 278 9.74 -18.15 -18.07
CA ASP A 278 10.12 -16.93 -18.78
C ASP A 278 9.00 -15.89 -18.81
N LYS A 279 7.85 -16.21 -18.22
CA LYS A 279 6.70 -15.31 -18.12
C LYS A 279 5.69 -15.76 -17.08
N VAL A 280 5.10 -14.79 -16.36
CA VAL A 280 3.86 -14.98 -15.60
C VAL A 280 2.91 -13.86 -15.99
N GLN A 281 1.64 -14.17 -16.23
CA GLN A 281 0.59 -13.18 -16.49
C GLN A 281 -0.59 -13.41 -15.56
N VAL A 282 -1.10 -12.31 -15.02
CA VAL A 282 -2.27 -12.28 -14.15
C VAL A 282 -3.27 -11.28 -14.72
N TYR A 283 -4.50 -11.72 -14.93
CA TYR A 283 -5.61 -10.85 -15.30
C TYR A 283 -6.44 -10.57 -14.06
N SER A 284 -6.72 -9.31 -13.82
CA SER A 284 -7.51 -8.89 -12.66
C SER A 284 -8.40 -7.69 -13.00
N ASP A 285 -9.35 -7.42 -12.13
CA ASP A 285 -10.17 -6.22 -12.16
C ASP A 285 -9.88 -5.42 -10.90
N LYS A 286 -9.52 -4.15 -11.08
CA LYS A 286 -9.30 -3.22 -9.99
C LYS A 286 -10.23 -2.03 -10.16
N ASN A 287 -11.24 -1.95 -9.31
CA ASN A 287 -12.23 -0.86 -9.33
C ASN A 287 -12.97 -0.69 -10.68
N GLY A 288 -13.24 -1.81 -11.37
CA GLY A 288 -13.88 -1.81 -12.69
C GLY A 288 -12.91 -1.66 -13.86
N THR A 289 -11.62 -1.43 -13.61
CA THR A 289 -10.59 -1.40 -14.64
C THR A 289 -9.98 -2.79 -14.81
N LYS A 290 -10.21 -3.38 -15.98
CA LYS A 290 -9.59 -4.66 -16.35
C LYS A 290 -8.13 -4.44 -16.67
N MET A 291 -7.27 -5.22 -16.04
CA MET A 291 -5.83 -5.10 -16.21
C MET A 291 -5.16 -6.45 -16.48
N CYS A 292 -4.04 -6.37 -17.18
CA CYS A 292 -3.09 -7.46 -17.34
C CYS A 292 -1.77 -7.08 -16.69
N VAL A 293 -1.35 -7.84 -15.69
CA VAL A 293 -0.03 -7.71 -15.07
C VAL A 293 0.86 -8.82 -15.62
N THR A 294 1.96 -8.44 -16.25
CA THR A 294 2.92 -9.36 -16.84
C THR A 294 4.26 -9.23 -16.15
N TYR A 295 4.79 -10.34 -15.67
CA TYR A 295 6.12 -10.45 -15.09
C TYR A 295 7.04 -11.18 -16.06
N LEU A 296 8.24 -10.62 -16.30
CA LEU A 296 9.24 -11.19 -17.21
C LEU A 296 10.62 -11.11 -16.56
N PRO A 297 11.44 -12.18 -16.69
CA PRO A 297 12.85 -12.09 -16.32
C PRO A 297 13.60 -11.22 -17.34
N VAL A 298 14.38 -10.28 -16.84
CA VAL A 298 15.33 -9.51 -17.64
C VAL A 298 16.65 -10.27 -17.64
N ARG A 299 17.16 -10.57 -18.84
CA ARG A 299 18.43 -11.32 -19.01
C ARG A 299 19.37 -10.56 -19.92
N ASP A 300 20.67 -10.73 -19.71
CA ASP A 300 21.70 -10.23 -20.62
C ASP A 300 21.83 -11.07 -21.90
N GLY A 301 22.72 -10.65 -22.80
CA GLY A 301 22.97 -11.38 -24.06
C GLY A 301 23.57 -12.77 -23.90
N ARG A 302 23.97 -13.16 -22.69
CA ARG A 302 24.44 -14.54 -22.33
C ARG A 302 23.37 -15.35 -21.63
N GLY A 303 22.19 -14.77 -21.39
CA GLY A 303 21.08 -15.40 -20.70
C GLY A 303 21.13 -15.27 -19.16
N GLU A 304 22.09 -14.54 -18.61
CA GLU A 304 22.21 -14.32 -17.16
C GLU A 304 21.08 -13.42 -16.66
N TYR A 305 20.48 -13.81 -15.54
CA TYR A 305 19.38 -13.05 -14.93
C TYR A 305 19.88 -11.74 -14.32
N LEU A 306 19.30 -10.62 -14.77
CA LEU A 306 19.59 -9.28 -14.28
C LEU A 306 18.53 -8.74 -13.33
N GLY A 307 17.32 -9.29 -13.37
CA GLY A 307 16.20 -8.82 -12.59
C GLY A 307 14.86 -9.22 -13.19
N THR A 308 13.79 -8.71 -12.61
CA THR A 308 12.41 -8.92 -13.09
C THR A 308 11.79 -7.58 -13.48
N VAL A 309 11.11 -7.52 -14.62
CA VAL A 309 10.24 -6.40 -14.98
C VAL A 309 8.78 -6.81 -14.78
N GLU A 310 8.02 -5.93 -14.12
CA GLU A 310 6.58 -5.98 -14.02
C GLU A 310 6.00 -4.93 -14.97
N LEU A 311 5.04 -5.34 -15.79
CA LEU A 311 4.30 -4.49 -16.72
C LEU A 311 2.81 -4.57 -16.35
N CYS A 312 2.21 -3.43 -15.96
CA CYS A 312 0.78 -3.33 -15.73
C CYS A 312 0.13 -2.58 -16.89
N GLN A 313 -0.83 -3.22 -17.53
CA GLN A 313 -1.52 -2.70 -18.71
C GLN A 313 -3.01 -2.59 -18.43
N ASP A 314 -3.59 -1.40 -18.68
CA ASP A 314 -5.04 -1.24 -18.78
C ASP A 314 -5.52 -1.89 -20.08
N MET A 315 -6.43 -2.86 -19.94
CA MET A 315 -6.97 -3.58 -21.09
C MET A 315 -7.95 -2.74 -21.90
N ALA A 316 -8.55 -1.69 -21.35
CA ALA A 316 -9.42 -0.78 -22.07
C ALA A 316 -8.68 -0.09 -23.21
N PHE A 317 -7.41 0.28 -22.99
CA PHE A 317 -6.56 0.86 -24.04
C PHE A 317 -6.48 -0.01 -25.32
N PHE A 318 -6.51 -1.33 -25.14
CA PHE A 318 -6.46 -2.28 -26.25
C PHE A 318 -7.85 -2.64 -26.80
N GLU A 319 -8.91 -2.53 -25.98
CA GLU A 319 -10.29 -2.84 -26.41
C GLU A 319 -10.90 -1.71 -27.24
N GLU A 320 -10.62 -0.46 -26.91
CA GLU A 320 -11.11 0.73 -27.65
C GLU A 320 -10.60 0.79 -29.11
N ASN A 321 -9.47 0.16 -29.38
CA ASN A 321 -8.83 0.14 -30.70
C ASN A 321 -9.07 -1.15 -31.48
N LYS A 322 -9.92 -2.07 -31.01
CA LYS A 322 -10.39 -3.21 -31.79
C LYS A 322 -11.45 -2.73 -32.79
N ARG A 323 -11.02 -2.32 -34.00
CA ARG A 323 -11.86 -2.15 -35.15
C ARG A 323 -11.90 -3.41 -36.00
#